data_373cf14bdfaae9a40959b6e984be222d
#
_entry.id   373cf14bdfaae9a40959b6e984be222d
#
_cell.length_a   1.000
_cell.length_b   1.000
_cell.length_c   1.000
_cell.angle_alpha   90.00
_cell.angle_beta   90.00
_cell.angle_gamma   90.00
#
_symmetry.space_group_name_H-M   'P 1'
#
loop_
_entity.id
_entity.type
_entity.pdbx_description
1 polymer ?
#
loop_
_entity_poly.entity_id
_entity_poly.type
_entity_poly.pdbx_seq_one_letter_code
_entity_poly.pdbx_strand_id
1 'polypeptide(L)'
;HRHFVRDGDNVRLDLPVTLKEAVLGGPVRVPTVEGAVMLNIPKGSSSGKVLRLKGKGFTAKGGTRGDQLVTLLIDIPADDTSLKSFAEGWTDARDPRSGLG
;
A
#
# COMPACT_ATOMS: atom_id res chain seq x y z
N HIS A 1 17.85 -4.75 -1.29
CA HIS A 1 16.63 -5.48 -1.61
C HIS A 1 15.97 -4.85 -2.84
N ARG A 2 15.61 -5.66 -3.82
CA ARG A 2 15.15 -5.16 -5.12
C ARG A 2 13.78 -4.47 -5.10
N HIS A 3 13.01 -4.66 -4.05
CA HIS A 3 11.70 -4.01 -3.91
C HIS A 3 11.78 -2.66 -3.22
N PHE A 4 12.91 -2.35 -2.61
CA PHE A 4 13.12 -1.08 -1.94
C PHE A 4 13.76 -0.08 -2.90
N VAL A 5 13.20 1.13 -2.92
CA VAL A 5 13.76 2.23 -3.68
C VAL A 5 14.22 3.29 -2.70
N ARG A 6 15.52 3.60 -2.74
CA ARG A 6 16.10 4.60 -1.86
C ARG A 6 15.72 6.01 -2.31
N ASP A 7 15.31 6.85 -1.37
CA ASP A 7 14.96 8.24 -1.61
C ASP A 7 15.59 9.07 -0.48
N GLY A 8 16.86 9.48 -0.68
CA GLY A 8 17.67 10.06 0.40
C GLY A 8 17.85 9.03 1.51
N ASP A 9 17.43 9.36 2.72
CA ASP A 9 17.46 8.43 3.85
C ASP A 9 16.17 7.65 3.99
N ASN A 10 15.16 8.00 3.20
CA ASN A 10 13.89 7.28 3.17
C ASN A 10 13.97 6.08 2.23
N VAL A 11 13.07 5.15 2.45
CA VAL A 11 12.90 3.97 1.60
C VAL A 11 11.48 3.99 1.08
N ARG A 12 11.31 3.79 -0.22
CA ARG A 12 9.98 3.62 -0.81
C ARG A 12 9.76 2.16 -1.16
N LEU A 13 8.56 1.69 -0.88
CA LEU A 13 8.15 0.32 -1.18
C LEU A 13 6.74 0.35 -1.72
N ASP A 14 6.52 -0.29 -2.87
CA ASP A 14 5.19 -0.55 -3.38
C ASP A 14 4.72 -1.87 -2.78
N LEU A 15 3.61 -1.83 -2.05
CA LEU A 15 3.07 -2.99 -1.35
C LEU A 15 1.78 -3.46 -2.02
N PRO A 16 1.80 -4.60 -2.69
CA PRO A 16 0.56 -5.19 -3.19
C PRO A 16 -0.35 -5.59 -2.03
N VAL A 17 -1.60 -5.21 -2.11
CA VAL A 17 -2.62 -5.59 -1.13
C VAL A 17 -3.83 -6.13 -1.87
N THR A 18 -4.59 -6.99 -1.20
CA THR A 18 -5.83 -7.50 -1.80
C THR A 18 -6.92 -6.45 -1.71
N LEU A 19 -7.93 -6.59 -2.55
CA LEU A 19 -9.11 -5.72 -2.49
C LEU A 19 -9.75 -5.81 -1.10
N LYS A 20 -9.85 -7.01 -0.55
CA LYS A 20 -10.40 -7.24 0.80
C LYS A 20 -9.62 -6.47 1.86
N GLU A 21 -8.30 -6.54 1.81
CA GLU A 21 -7.43 -5.81 2.76
C GLU A 21 -7.61 -4.30 2.64
N ALA A 22 -7.75 -3.79 1.42
CA ALA A 22 -7.94 -2.36 1.20
C ALA A 22 -9.30 -1.88 1.72
N VAL A 23 -10.35 -2.65 1.48
CA VAL A 23 -11.71 -2.27 1.87
C VAL A 23 -11.92 -2.40 3.38
N LEU A 24 -11.53 -3.53 3.95
CA LEU A 24 -11.76 -3.82 5.36
C LEU A 24 -10.67 -3.33 6.28
N GLY A 25 -9.47 -3.10 5.74
CA GLY A 25 -8.32 -2.75 6.55
C GLY A 25 -7.78 -3.94 7.32
N GLY A 26 -6.85 -3.67 8.22
CA GLY A 26 -6.30 -4.68 9.11
C GLY A 26 -4.79 -4.77 9.01
N PRO A 27 -4.18 -5.67 9.81
CA PRO A 27 -2.73 -5.78 9.85
C PRO A 27 -2.20 -6.56 8.65
N VAL A 28 -1.12 -6.05 8.06
CA VAL A 28 -0.42 -6.68 6.94
C VAL A 28 1.07 -6.68 7.26
N ARG A 29 1.74 -7.78 6.96
CA ARG A 29 3.18 -7.90 7.17
C ARG A 29 3.92 -7.17 6.06
N VAL A 30 4.81 -6.26 6.46
CA VAL A 30 5.56 -5.41 5.53
C VAL A 30 7.05 -5.60 5.76
N PRO A 31 7.83 -5.90 4.71
CA PRO A 31 9.28 -5.96 4.87
C PRO A 31 9.85 -4.55 5.07
N THR A 32 10.86 -4.45 5.94
CA THR A 32 11.64 -3.23 6.08
C THR A 32 13.11 -3.59 5.92
N VAL A 33 13.98 -2.58 5.88
CA VAL A 33 15.42 -2.83 5.75
C VAL A 33 15.99 -3.58 6.96
N GLU A 34 15.27 -3.62 8.07
CA GLU A 34 15.70 -4.32 9.28
C GLU A 34 14.87 -5.56 9.59
N GLY A 35 13.96 -5.94 8.73
CA GLY A 35 13.08 -7.08 8.94
C GLY A 35 11.63 -6.70 8.77
N ALA A 36 10.74 -7.66 8.95
CA ALA A 36 9.32 -7.43 8.74
C ALA A 36 8.66 -6.81 9.97
N VAL A 37 7.70 -5.92 9.72
CA VAL A 37 6.85 -5.34 10.74
C VAL A 37 5.39 -5.48 10.33
N MET A 38 4.48 -5.36 11.28
CA MET A 38 3.05 -5.34 10.98
C MET A 38 2.61 -3.89 10.76
N LEU A 39 1.97 -3.64 9.63
CA LEU A 39 1.40 -2.35 9.29
C LEU A 39 -0.12 -2.47 9.25
N ASN A 40 -0.77 -1.57 9.95
CA ASN A 40 -2.24 -1.53 9.96
C ASN A 40 -2.73 -0.74 8.74
N ILE A 41 -3.42 -1.42 7.84
CA ILE A 41 -4.02 -0.79 6.67
C ILE A 41 -5.32 -0.13 7.12
N PRO A 42 -5.48 1.19 6.93
CA PRO A 42 -6.75 1.85 7.27
C PRO A 42 -7.90 1.32 6.42
N LYS A 43 -9.04 1.14 7.04
CA LYS A 43 -10.27 0.72 6.35
C LYS A 43 -10.60 1.70 5.23
N GLY A 44 -10.98 1.19 4.06
CA GLY A 44 -11.33 2.03 2.92
C GLY A 44 -10.14 2.67 2.24
N SER A 45 -8.97 2.04 2.30
CA SER A 45 -7.78 2.52 1.61
C SER A 45 -7.90 2.30 0.11
N SER A 46 -7.46 3.30 -0.66
CA SER A 46 -7.44 3.20 -2.12
C SER A 46 -6.02 2.96 -2.63
N SER A 47 -5.93 2.50 -3.88
CA SER A 47 -4.64 2.30 -4.54
C SER A 47 -3.89 3.63 -4.65
N GLY A 48 -2.59 3.61 -4.41
CA GLY A 48 -1.78 4.82 -4.43
C GLY A 48 -1.66 5.52 -3.08
N LYS A 49 -2.40 5.08 -2.06
CA LYS A 49 -2.26 5.64 -0.72
C LYS A 49 -0.88 5.35 -0.16
N VAL A 50 -0.24 6.36 0.42
CA VAL A 50 1.08 6.23 1.01
C VAL A 50 0.97 6.22 2.52
N LEU A 51 1.54 5.20 3.15
CA LEU A 51 1.63 5.07 4.60
C LEU A 51 3.08 5.20 5.02
N ARG A 52 3.32 5.87 6.15
CA ARG A 52 4.68 6.12 6.63
C ARG A 52 5.01 5.20 7.81
N LEU A 53 6.11 4.47 7.69
CA LEU A 53 6.70 3.72 8.79
C LEU A 53 7.87 4.55 9.34
N LYS A 54 7.60 5.30 10.41
CA LYS A 54 8.55 6.24 10.97
C LYS A 54 9.77 5.52 11.53
N GLY A 55 10.95 6.01 11.17
CA GLY A 55 12.21 5.45 11.63
C GLY A 55 12.60 4.10 11.02
N LYS A 56 11.96 3.69 9.92
CA LYS A 56 12.25 2.41 9.26
C LYS A 56 13.03 2.54 7.95
N GLY A 57 13.51 3.75 7.65
CA GLY A 57 14.38 4.00 6.51
C GLY A 57 15.85 3.69 6.81
N PHE A 58 16.72 4.25 6.00
CA PHE A 58 18.17 4.11 6.20
C PHE A 58 18.66 5.06 7.29
N THR A 59 19.74 4.67 7.95
CA THR A 59 20.40 5.55 8.92
C THR A 59 21.31 6.51 8.17
N ALA A 60 21.07 7.81 8.36
CA ALA A 60 21.91 8.85 7.77
C ALA A 60 23.25 8.93 8.47
N LYS A 61 24.22 9.54 7.79
CA LYS A 61 25.49 9.94 8.40
C LYS A 61 25.16 10.88 9.58
N GLY A 62 25.60 10.52 10.77
CA GLY A 62 25.27 11.28 11.97
C GLY A 62 24.18 10.65 12.84
N GLY A 63 23.64 9.51 12.44
CA GLY A 63 22.74 8.70 13.26
C GLY A 63 21.25 8.99 13.12
N THR A 64 20.87 10.00 12.34
CA THR A 64 19.44 10.26 12.08
C THR A 64 18.90 9.18 11.14
N ARG A 65 17.73 8.69 11.45
CA ARG A 65 17.11 7.64 10.68
C ARG A 65 15.94 8.17 9.86
N GLY A 66 15.89 7.78 8.58
CA GLY A 66 14.78 8.11 7.71
C GLY A 66 13.58 7.22 7.94
N ASP A 67 12.58 7.36 7.09
CA ASP A 67 11.32 6.63 7.19
C ASP A 67 11.15 5.68 6.00
N GLN A 68 10.27 4.72 6.15
CA GLN A 68 9.83 3.90 5.02
C GLN A 68 8.46 4.37 4.57
N LEU A 69 8.32 4.69 3.29
CA LEU A 69 7.07 5.09 2.67
C LEU A 69 6.51 3.90 1.91
N VAL A 70 5.32 3.47 2.30
CA VAL A 70 4.67 2.30 1.72
C VAL A 70 3.50 2.76 0.87
N THR A 71 3.60 2.54 -0.44
CA THR A 71 2.51 2.85 -1.37
C THR A 71 1.68 1.61 -1.59
N LEU A 72 0.39 1.71 -1.29
CA LEU A 72 -0.54 0.59 -1.46
C LEU A 72 -0.93 0.44 -2.92
N LEU A 73 -0.77 -0.76 -3.45
CA LEU A 73 -1.21 -1.11 -4.80
C LEU A 73 -2.24 -2.23 -4.67
N ILE A 74 -3.49 -1.95 -5.01
CA ILE A 74 -4.54 -2.96 -4.95
C ILE A 74 -4.35 -3.94 -6.11
N ASP A 75 -4.16 -5.20 -5.76
CA ASP A 75 -4.01 -6.28 -6.74
C ASP A 75 -5.32 -7.06 -6.80
N ILE A 76 -5.96 -7.06 -7.96
CA ILE A 76 -7.26 -7.68 -8.16
C ILE A 76 -7.07 -9.04 -8.85
N PRO A 77 -7.66 -10.14 -8.29
CA PRO A 77 -7.60 -11.43 -8.95
C PRO A 77 -8.45 -11.43 -10.21
N ALA A 78 -7.80 -11.52 -11.37
CA ALA A 78 -8.45 -11.35 -12.67
C ALA A 78 -9.50 -12.42 -12.98
N ASP A 79 -9.32 -13.63 -12.46
CA ASP A 79 -10.16 -14.79 -12.81
C ASP A 79 -11.06 -15.25 -11.66
N ASP A 80 -11.25 -14.42 -10.63
CA ASP A 80 -12.08 -14.78 -9.49
C ASP A 80 -13.57 -14.64 -9.84
N THR A 81 -14.26 -15.76 -9.88
CA THR A 81 -15.68 -15.81 -10.28
C THR A 81 -16.60 -15.09 -9.29
N SER A 82 -16.30 -15.21 -8.00
CA SER A 82 -17.10 -14.56 -6.95
C SER A 82 -16.97 -13.05 -7.01
N LEU A 83 -15.75 -12.55 -7.24
CA LEU A 83 -15.53 -11.12 -7.40
C LEU A 83 -16.22 -10.59 -8.65
N LYS A 84 -16.12 -11.33 -9.75
CA LYS A 84 -16.80 -10.98 -11.00
C LYS A 84 -18.31 -10.87 -10.81
N SER A 85 -18.93 -11.86 -10.17
CA SER A 85 -20.35 -11.85 -9.85
C SER A 85 -20.75 -10.66 -9.00
N PHE A 86 -19.95 -10.37 -7.97
CA PHE A 86 -20.17 -9.21 -7.12
C PHE A 86 -20.13 -7.92 -7.94
N ALA A 87 -19.10 -7.76 -8.78
CA ALA A 87 -18.90 -6.55 -9.57
C ALA A 87 -20.03 -6.32 -10.58
N GLU A 88 -20.58 -7.36 -11.16
CA GLU A 88 -21.69 -7.26 -12.09
C GLU A 88 -22.95 -6.69 -11.43
N GLY A 89 -23.18 -7.02 -10.16
CA GLY A 89 -24.34 -6.58 -9.42
C GLY A 89 -24.16 -5.28 -8.64
N TRP A 90 -22.94 -4.77 -8.58
CA TRP A 90 -22.63 -3.59 -7.79
C TRP A 90 -22.50 -2.35 -8.66
N THR A 91 -23.11 -1.26 -8.23
CA THR A 91 -23.03 0.03 -8.90
C THR A 91 -22.20 0.99 -8.04
N ASP A 92 -21.12 1.51 -8.62
CA ASP A 92 -20.35 2.57 -7.99
C ASP A 92 -20.84 3.90 -8.56
N ALA A 93 -21.50 4.70 -7.72
CA ALA A 93 -22.09 5.96 -8.14
C ALA A 93 -21.07 7.09 -8.30
N ARG A 94 -19.83 6.88 -7.90
CA ARG A 94 -18.78 7.88 -8.03
C ARG A 94 -18.31 7.97 -9.47
N ASP A 95 -17.79 9.13 -9.84
CA ASP A 95 -17.08 9.31 -11.10
C ASP A 95 -15.62 9.63 -10.80
N PRO A 96 -14.75 8.60 -10.68
CA PRO A 96 -13.36 8.82 -10.30
C PRO A 96 -12.53 9.55 -11.38
N ARG A 97 -13.08 9.67 -12.57
CA ARG A 97 -12.40 10.36 -13.68
C ARG A 97 -12.94 11.75 -13.98
N SER A 98 -13.83 12.25 -13.13
CA SER A 98 -14.47 13.56 -13.35
C SER A 98 -13.46 14.68 -13.48
N GLY A 99 -12.31 14.60 -12.79
CA GLY A 99 -11.24 15.60 -12.87
C GLY A 99 -10.39 15.56 -14.14
N LEU A 100 -10.61 14.59 -15.00
CA LEU A 100 -9.82 14.45 -16.23
C LEU A 100 -10.39 15.25 -17.41
N GLY A 101 -11.53 15.88 -17.21
CA GLY A 101 -12.19 16.65 -18.25
C GLY A 101 -13.13 15.85 -19.09
#